data_09f5df59c38ee26e5fe125e9d4de469f
#
_entry.id   09f5df59c38ee26e5fe125e9d4de469f
#
_cell.length_a   1.000
_cell.length_b   1.000
_cell.length_c   1.000
_cell.angle_alpha   90.00
_cell.angle_beta   90.00
_cell.angle_gamma   90.00
#
_symmetry.space_group_name_H-M   'P 1'
#
loop_
_entity.id
_entity.type
_entity.pdbx_description
1 polymer ?
#
loop_
_entity_poly.entity_id
_entity_poly.type
_entity_poly.pdbx_seq_one_letter_code
_entity_poly.pdbx_strand_id
1 'polypeptide(L)'
;MTYFTNFPYVNYNFGNEISPAIFQDLTVYIDLIDQAIDNKTFYEEYYIPDGKRPDTLSYELYSTTDYYWMFYLLNDKLRQQGWPLDEQEIYSLSKEYYPNTTLLTQYKLFNELFINDIVITGNKTNPTFKGKILEKDLNLGQVVVKPIREVRSASISNGGSGYTSTPTVTLSGGGGTGATAAATVSGGAVTAISVVDGGDNFTTVPTITISLPDEASGTQATATATLSSNSVGNNTFVYSYHDGNNHPDNSLWPELADVSNILAHSSIAQYNSAHHYEDVNGDWIDLPIGNTDTDIIDNLTSGALQTRTKISYQDELARGNDDVRRIKIFTNNVANQINNEFQRLLRQ
;
A
#
# COMPACT_ATOMS: atom_id res chain seq x y z
N MET A 1 18.06 19.57 -18.42
CA MET A 1 16.68 19.70 -18.93
C MET A 1 16.57 21.05 -19.63
N THR A 2 16.73 21.06 -20.94
CA THR A 2 16.78 22.32 -21.73
C THR A 2 15.48 22.59 -22.51
N TYR A 3 14.50 21.65 -22.44
CA TYR A 3 13.29 21.73 -23.22
C TYR A 3 12.46 23.00 -22.92
N PHE A 4 12.16 23.24 -21.63
CA PHE A 4 11.34 24.41 -21.25
C PHE A 4 12.07 25.76 -21.35
N THR A 5 13.40 25.76 -21.36
CA THR A 5 14.17 27.03 -21.41
C THR A 5 13.99 27.82 -22.72
N ASN A 6 13.51 27.16 -23.77
CA ASN A 6 13.32 27.76 -25.09
C ASN A 6 11.90 28.29 -25.35
N PHE A 7 10.94 28.03 -24.43
CA PHE A 7 9.58 28.57 -24.58
C PHE A 7 9.54 30.07 -24.36
N PRO A 8 8.74 30.80 -25.14
CA PRO A 8 8.55 32.22 -24.92
C PRO A 8 7.92 32.48 -23.55
N TYR A 9 8.12 33.65 -23.02
CA TYR A 9 7.57 34.07 -21.74
C TYR A 9 6.29 34.85 -21.91
N VAL A 10 5.29 34.57 -21.10
CA VAL A 10 4.05 35.30 -20.99
C VAL A 10 3.94 35.92 -19.60
N ASN A 11 3.53 37.20 -19.55
CA ASN A 11 3.26 37.89 -18.30
C ASN A 11 1.80 37.65 -17.89
N TYR A 12 1.59 37.12 -16.69
CA TYR A 12 0.26 36.89 -16.14
C TYR A 12 0.04 37.70 -14.85
N ASN A 13 -1.05 38.45 -14.80
CA ASN A 13 -1.43 39.21 -13.61
C ASN A 13 -2.43 38.43 -12.77
N PHE A 14 -2.07 38.07 -11.54
CA PHE A 14 -2.96 37.46 -10.55
C PHE A 14 -3.68 38.58 -9.77
N GLY A 15 -4.87 38.95 -10.23
CA GLY A 15 -5.74 39.90 -9.51
C GLY A 15 -5.08 41.27 -9.25
N ASN A 16 -4.94 41.64 -7.97
CA ASN A 16 -4.44 42.94 -7.54
C ASN A 16 -2.93 43.00 -7.28
N GLU A 17 -2.14 42.04 -7.71
CA GLU A 17 -0.70 42.06 -7.51
C GLU A 17 -0.03 43.13 -8.39
N ILE A 18 0.94 43.83 -7.79
CA ILE A 18 1.62 44.98 -8.41
C ILE A 18 2.62 44.53 -9.47
N SER A 19 3.05 43.29 -9.46
CA SER A 19 4.02 42.72 -10.40
C SER A 19 3.46 41.52 -11.12
N PRO A 20 3.50 41.50 -12.48
CA PRO A 20 3.08 40.30 -13.22
C PRO A 20 4.01 39.12 -12.93
N ALA A 21 3.45 37.94 -12.76
CA ALA A 21 4.21 36.71 -12.73
C ALA A 21 4.59 36.29 -14.16
N ILE A 22 5.84 35.89 -14.34
CA ILE A 22 6.38 35.46 -15.65
C ILE A 22 6.26 33.98 -15.75
N PHE A 23 5.53 33.47 -16.74
CA PHE A 23 5.39 32.04 -17.04
C PHE A 23 5.92 31.74 -18.43
N GLN A 24 6.29 30.48 -18.66
CA GLN A 24 6.58 29.99 -20.00
C GLN A 24 5.28 29.72 -20.74
N ASP A 25 5.18 30.19 -21.98
CA ASP A 25 3.99 30.00 -22.81
C ASP A 25 3.97 28.61 -23.40
N LEU A 26 3.11 27.76 -22.86
CA LEU A 26 2.91 26.37 -23.31
C LEU A 26 1.85 26.24 -24.42
N THR A 27 1.21 27.33 -24.86
CA THR A 27 0.18 27.26 -25.92
C THR A 27 0.76 26.82 -27.26
N VAL A 28 2.02 27.14 -27.52
CA VAL A 28 2.78 26.68 -28.71
C VAL A 28 2.79 25.15 -28.81
N TYR A 29 2.70 24.46 -27.68
CA TYR A 29 2.66 23.00 -27.64
C TYR A 29 1.34 22.43 -28.20
N ILE A 30 0.23 23.12 -27.96
CA ILE A 30 -1.12 22.70 -28.35
C ILE A 30 -1.28 22.73 -29.87
N ASP A 31 -0.77 23.77 -30.54
CA ASP A 31 -0.89 23.93 -31.99
C ASP A 31 -0.18 22.84 -32.79
N LEU A 32 0.90 22.28 -32.25
CA LEU A 32 1.60 21.14 -32.85
C LEU A 32 0.83 19.82 -32.72
N ILE A 33 0.08 19.63 -31.64
CA ILE A 33 -0.69 18.42 -31.39
C ILE A 33 -1.75 18.22 -32.46
N ASP A 34 -2.54 19.24 -32.75
CA ASP A 34 -3.67 19.16 -33.69
C ASP A 34 -3.21 18.78 -35.10
N GLN A 35 -2.07 19.30 -35.53
CA GLN A 35 -1.50 18.97 -36.84
C GLN A 35 -0.91 17.56 -36.93
N ALA A 36 -0.39 17.03 -35.80
CA ALA A 36 0.31 15.75 -35.76
C ALA A 36 -0.63 14.55 -35.61
N ILE A 37 -1.74 14.70 -34.89
CA ILE A 37 -2.67 13.60 -34.58
C ILE A 37 -3.49 13.17 -35.80
N ASP A 38 -3.82 14.10 -36.70
CA ASP A 38 -4.74 13.82 -37.81
C ASP A 38 -4.15 12.94 -38.91
N ASN A 39 -2.85 12.70 -38.94
CA ASN A 39 -2.21 11.98 -40.02
C ASN A 39 -1.52 10.68 -39.57
N LYS A 40 -2.23 9.55 -39.75
CA LYS A 40 -1.77 8.21 -39.37
C LYS A 40 -0.45 7.76 -40.03
N THR A 41 0.01 8.43 -41.08
CA THR A 41 1.27 8.11 -41.73
C THR A 41 2.50 8.65 -41.03
N PHE A 42 2.30 9.53 -40.03
CA PHE A 42 3.38 10.19 -39.34
C PHE A 42 3.92 9.42 -38.16
N TYR A 43 3.21 8.41 -37.67
CA TYR A 43 3.59 7.68 -36.48
C TYR A 43 3.49 6.16 -36.66
N GLU A 44 4.22 5.45 -35.81
CA GLU A 44 4.24 3.99 -35.65
C GLU A 44 3.84 3.62 -34.24
N GLU A 45 3.32 2.41 -34.04
CA GLU A 45 3.08 1.87 -32.71
C GLU A 45 4.39 1.30 -32.15
N TYR A 46 4.65 1.60 -30.90
CA TYR A 46 5.84 1.15 -30.18
C TYR A 46 5.48 0.71 -28.77
N TYR A 47 6.15 -0.33 -28.29
CA TYR A 47 6.01 -0.83 -26.94
C TYR A 47 7.25 -0.45 -26.12
N ILE A 48 7.08 0.32 -25.03
CA ILE A 48 8.17 0.75 -24.14
C ILE A 48 8.65 -0.45 -23.32
N PRO A 49 9.92 -0.88 -23.46
CA PRO A 49 10.49 -1.93 -22.62
C PRO A 49 10.51 -1.53 -21.13
N ASP A 50 10.48 -2.55 -20.25
CA ASP A 50 10.53 -2.33 -18.81
C ASP A 50 11.77 -1.54 -18.38
N GLY A 51 11.60 -0.62 -17.42
CA GLY A 51 12.66 0.22 -16.87
C GLY A 51 13.28 1.20 -17.88
N LYS A 52 12.73 1.35 -19.08
CA LYS A 52 13.27 2.23 -20.11
C LYS A 52 12.91 3.69 -19.83
N ARG A 53 13.90 4.56 -19.73
CA ARG A 53 13.71 5.99 -19.52
C ARG A 53 13.39 6.72 -20.84
N PRO A 54 12.60 7.82 -20.80
CA PRO A 54 12.22 8.57 -22.00
C PRO A 54 13.40 9.15 -22.78
N ASP A 55 14.42 9.65 -22.08
CA ASP A 55 15.63 10.20 -22.69
C ASP A 55 16.46 9.11 -23.39
N THR A 56 16.58 7.93 -22.79
CA THR A 56 17.29 6.78 -23.36
C THR A 56 16.56 6.23 -24.57
N LEU A 57 15.21 6.14 -24.51
CA LEU A 57 14.39 5.73 -25.64
C LEU A 57 14.50 6.72 -26.80
N SER A 58 14.49 8.02 -26.50
CA SER A 58 14.68 9.08 -27.48
C SER A 58 16.02 8.93 -28.22
N TYR A 59 17.09 8.61 -27.46
CA TYR A 59 18.41 8.40 -28.06
C TYR A 59 18.43 7.17 -28.98
N GLU A 60 17.81 6.08 -28.60
CA GLU A 60 17.76 4.86 -29.42
C GLU A 60 16.96 5.05 -30.72
N LEU A 61 15.85 5.76 -30.66
CA LEU A 61 14.97 5.96 -31.80
C LEU A 61 15.45 7.09 -32.72
N TYR A 62 15.98 8.18 -32.15
CA TYR A 62 16.23 9.42 -32.88
C TYR A 62 17.71 9.87 -32.85
N SER A 63 18.59 9.11 -32.20
CA SER A 63 20.01 9.43 -32.00
C SER A 63 20.23 10.75 -31.23
N THR A 64 19.23 11.20 -30.49
CA THR A 64 19.29 12.37 -29.61
C THR A 64 18.41 12.16 -28.39
N THR A 65 18.82 12.66 -27.24
CA THR A 65 18.04 12.64 -26.01
C THR A 65 16.95 13.72 -25.96
N ASP A 66 17.00 14.69 -26.88
CA ASP A 66 16.19 15.91 -26.81
C ASP A 66 14.75 15.75 -27.30
N TYR A 67 14.42 14.63 -27.98
CA TYR A 67 13.10 14.40 -28.56
C TYR A 67 12.15 13.63 -27.64
N TYR A 68 12.51 13.36 -26.37
CA TYR A 68 11.67 12.63 -25.43
C TYR A 68 10.27 13.27 -25.21
N TRP A 69 10.13 14.59 -25.37
CA TRP A 69 8.86 15.28 -25.26
C TRP A 69 7.85 14.91 -26.34
N MET A 70 8.31 14.41 -27.50
CA MET A 70 7.46 13.99 -28.60
C MET A 70 6.62 12.76 -28.23
N PHE A 71 7.09 11.91 -27.31
CA PHE A 71 6.29 10.79 -26.81
C PHE A 71 5.03 11.27 -26.10
N TYR A 72 5.14 12.33 -25.31
CA TYR A 72 3.98 12.93 -24.63
C TYR A 72 3.08 13.71 -25.60
N LEU A 73 3.62 14.21 -26.69
CA LEU A 73 2.86 14.91 -27.70
C LEU A 73 1.78 14.01 -28.35
N LEU A 74 2.14 12.80 -28.71
CA LEU A 74 1.26 11.85 -29.40
C LEU A 74 0.37 11.01 -28.49
N ASN A 75 0.69 10.93 -27.20
CA ASN A 75 0.12 9.95 -26.30
C ASN A 75 -0.56 10.59 -25.10
N ASP A 76 -1.88 10.67 -25.14
CA ASP A 76 -2.69 11.24 -24.05
C ASP A 76 -2.53 10.50 -22.73
N LYS A 77 -2.41 9.17 -22.80
CA LYS A 77 -2.17 8.35 -21.61
C LYS A 77 -0.88 8.73 -20.90
N LEU A 78 0.22 8.98 -21.65
CA LEU A 78 1.48 9.45 -21.05
C LEU A 78 1.35 10.84 -20.41
N ARG A 79 0.51 11.73 -20.98
CA ARG A 79 0.27 13.05 -20.41
C ARG A 79 -0.53 13.00 -19.11
N GLN A 80 -1.47 12.06 -19.02
CA GLN A 80 -2.36 11.93 -17.87
C GLN A 80 -1.75 11.09 -16.74
N GLN A 81 -1.07 10.02 -17.07
CA GLN A 81 -0.59 9.01 -16.11
C GLN A 81 0.92 9.06 -15.88
N GLY A 82 1.66 9.77 -16.74
CA GLY A 82 3.12 9.82 -16.70
C GLY A 82 3.78 8.70 -17.49
N TRP A 83 5.09 8.58 -17.35
CA TRP A 83 5.87 7.53 -17.97
C TRP A 83 5.61 6.19 -17.28
N PRO A 84 5.55 5.05 -18.02
CA PRO A 84 5.26 3.77 -17.39
C PRO A 84 6.33 3.39 -16.37
N LEU A 85 5.86 2.87 -15.26
CA LEU A 85 6.67 2.43 -14.13
C LEU A 85 7.37 1.10 -14.46
N ASP A 86 8.51 0.85 -13.80
CA ASP A 86 9.11 -0.47 -13.83
C ASP A 86 8.41 -1.44 -12.84
N GLU A 87 8.75 -2.73 -12.91
CA GLU A 87 8.13 -3.76 -12.08
C GLU A 87 8.32 -3.49 -10.57
N GLN A 88 9.49 -2.98 -10.17
CA GLN A 88 9.77 -2.67 -8.77
C GLN A 88 8.99 -1.44 -8.28
N GLU A 89 8.80 -0.46 -9.13
CA GLU A 89 7.98 0.72 -8.85
C GLU A 89 6.50 0.33 -8.73
N ILE A 90 5.97 -0.53 -9.62
CA ILE A 90 4.60 -1.08 -9.52
C ILE A 90 4.41 -1.83 -8.20
N TYR A 91 5.37 -2.68 -7.82
CA TYR A 91 5.31 -3.39 -6.55
C TYR A 91 5.30 -2.44 -5.35
N SER A 92 6.11 -1.40 -5.38
CA SER A 92 6.16 -0.39 -4.32
C SER A 92 4.86 0.41 -4.23
N LEU A 93 4.33 0.82 -5.39
CA LEU A 93 3.05 1.53 -5.50
C LEU A 93 1.87 0.67 -5.04
N SER A 94 1.87 -0.62 -5.37
CA SER A 94 0.82 -1.54 -4.93
C SER A 94 0.76 -1.67 -3.41
N LYS A 95 1.91 -1.66 -2.73
CA LYS A 95 1.99 -1.65 -1.26
C LYS A 95 1.52 -0.34 -0.65
N GLU A 96 1.75 0.77 -1.34
CA GLU A 96 1.30 2.09 -0.88
C GLU A 96 -0.22 2.23 -1.00
N TYR A 97 -0.80 1.80 -2.12
CA TYR A 97 -2.24 1.90 -2.36
C TYR A 97 -3.05 0.85 -1.58
N TYR A 98 -2.49 -0.34 -1.38
CA TYR A 98 -3.16 -1.47 -0.74
C TYR A 98 -2.35 -1.99 0.46
N PRO A 99 -2.15 -1.16 1.51
CA PRO A 99 -1.26 -1.48 2.64
C PRO A 99 -1.85 -2.48 3.63
N ASN A 100 -3.12 -2.83 3.48
CA ASN A 100 -3.86 -3.61 4.47
C ASN A 100 -3.65 -5.12 4.30
N THR A 101 -4.31 -5.87 5.16
CA THR A 101 -4.35 -7.34 5.12
C THR A 101 -5.74 -7.79 4.70
N THR A 102 -5.83 -8.71 3.78
CA THR A 102 -7.08 -9.34 3.39
C THR A 102 -7.20 -10.71 4.07
N LEU A 103 -8.32 -10.93 4.74
CA LEU A 103 -8.72 -12.22 5.28
C LEU A 103 -9.64 -12.90 4.27
N LEU A 104 -9.35 -14.15 3.94
CA LEU A 104 -10.25 -15.01 3.18
C LEU A 104 -11.14 -15.74 4.17
N THR A 105 -12.45 -15.56 4.06
CA THR A 105 -13.42 -16.00 5.06
C THR A 105 -14.48 -16.91 4.48
N GLN A 106 -15.16 -17.64 5.37
CA GLN A 106 -16.35 -18.40 5.04
C GLN A 106 -17.59 -17.50 4.88
N TYR A 107 -18.53 -17.92 4.07
CA TYR A 107 -19.78 -17.18 3.82
C TYR A 107 -20.55 -16.79 5.09
N LYS A 108 -20.65 -17.66 6.08
CA LYS A 108 -21.35 -17.38 7.36
C LYS A 108 -20.82 -16.17 8.10
N LEU A 109 -19.55 -15.88 7.94
CA LEU A 109 -18.89 -14.78 8.66
C LEU A 109 -19.26 -13.40 8.17
N PHE A 110 -19.68 -13.27 6.91
CA PHE A 110 -20.09 -11.97 6.39
C PHE A 110 -21.27 -11.36 7.14
N ASN A 111 -22.14 -12.19 7.71
CA ASN A 111 -23.27 -11.72 8.50
C ASN A 111 -22.88 -11.31 9.92
N GLU A 112 -21.77 -11.82 10.42
CA GLU A 112 -21.29 -11.63 11.80
C GLU A 112 -20.16 -10.58 11.88
N LEU A 113 -19.51 -10.28 10.75
CA LEU A 113 -18.48 -9.26 10.67
C LEU A 113 -19.05 -7.95 10.17
N PHE A 114 -18.84 -6.88 10.91
CA PHE A 114 -19.33 -5.54 10.53
C PHE A 114 -18.15 -4.60 10.24
N ILE A 115 -18.36 -3.68 9.31
CA ILE A 115 -17.35 -2.64 9.03
C ILE A 115 -17.12 -1.81 10.31
N ASN A 116 -15.85 -1.54 10.60
CA ASN A 116 -15.33 -0.92 11.81
C ASN A 116 -15.21 -1.83 13.03
N ASP A 117 -15.62 -3.08 12.97
CA ASP A 117 -15.33 -4.03 14.03
C ASP A 117 -13.83 -4.31 14.14
N ILE A 118 -13.43 -4.67 15.34
CA ILE A 118 -12.06 -5.14 15.60
C ILE A 118 -12.03 -6.65 15.50
N VAL A 119 -11.10 -7.16 14.73
CA VAL A 119 -10.80 -8.59 14.65
C VAL A 119 -9.48 -8.88 15.34
N ILE A 120 -9.43 -9.98 16.06
CA ILE A 120 -8.22 -10.45 16.72
C ILE A 120 -8.01 -11.94 16.51
N THR A 121 -6.78 -12.39 16.70
CA THR A 121 -6.44 -13.82 16.82
C THR A 121 -5.70 -14.07 18.12
N GLY A 122 -5.88 -15.26 18.68
CA GLY A 122 -5.26 -15.65 19.94
C GLY A 122 -6.04 -15.15 21.16
N ASN A 123 -5.35 -14.66 22.18
CA ASN A 123 -5.97 -14.22 23.43
C ASN A 123 -6.40 -12.75 23.32
N LYS A 124 -7.58 -12.40 23.87
CA LYS A 124 -8.14 -11.02 23.88
C LYS A 124 -7.21 -10.02 24.54
N THR A 125 -6.58 -10.40 25.64
CA THR A 125 -5.70 -9.50 26.42
C THR A 125 -4.31 -9.35 25.82
N ASN A 126 -3.90 -10.29 24.96
CA ASN A 126 -2.61 -10.25 24.28
C ASN A 126 -2.72 -10.94 22.90
N PRO A 127 -3.39 -10.31 21.95
CA PRO A 127 -3.64 -10.90 20.65
C PRO A 127 -2.36 -11.08 19.83
N THR A 128 -2.30 -12.13 19.03
CA THR A 128 -1.22 -12.33 18.07
C THR A 128 -1.38 -11.39 16.88
N PHE A 129 -2.63 -11.13 16.49
CA PHE A 129 -3.01 -10.19 15.46
C PHE A 129 -4.23 -9.41 15.97
N LYS A 130 -4.26 -8.11 15.65
CA LYS A 130 -5.39 -7.23 15.89
C LYS A 130 -5.56 -6.34 14.67
N GLY A 131 -6.78 -6.10 14.26
CA GLY A 131 -7.04 -5.23 13.11
C GLY A 131 -8.47 -4.73 13.07
N LYS A 132 -8.70 -3.67 12.31
CA LYS A 132 -10.01 -3.05 12.10
C LYS A 132 -10.54 -3.41 10.72
N ILE A 133 -11.78 -3.88 10.63
CA ILE A 133 -12.44 -4.19 9.35
C ILE A 133 -12.71 -2.86 8.63
N LEU A 134 -12.18 -2.73 7.41
CA LEU A 134 -12.41 -1.59 6.54
C LEU A 134 -13.47 -1.87 5.49
N GLU A 135 -13.43 -3.06 4.90
CA GLU A 135 -14.23 -3.44 3.76
C GLU A 135 -14.56 -4.93 3.79
N LYS A 136 -15.69 -5.30 3.22
CA LYS A 136 -16.10 -6.68 3.02
C LYS A 136 -16.55 -6.85 1.57
N ASP A 137 -15.99 -7.84 0.90
CA ASP A 137 -16.43 -8.25 -0.43
C ASP A 137 -17.03 -9.66 -0.36
N LEU A 138 -18.35 -9.71 -0.47
CA LEU A 138 -19.10 -10.95 -0.40
C LEU A 138 -18.83 -11.84 -1.64
N ASN A 139 -18.67 -11.23 -2.81
CA ASN A 139 -18.48 -11.95 -4.06
C ASN A 139 -17.11 -12.63 -4.13
N LEU A 140 -16.11 -12.02 -3.49
CA LEU A 140 -14.74 -12.55 -3.43
C LEU A 140 -14.46 -13.33 -2.13
N GLY A 141 -15.40 -13.33 -1.16
CA GLY A 141 -15.17 -13.93 0.14
C GLY A 141 -14.05 -13.28 0.94
N GLN A 142 -13.87 -11.98 0.78
CA GLN A 142 -12.74 -11.23 1.32
C GLN A 142 -13.18 -10.17 2.33
N VAL A 143 -12.38 -10.02 3.39
CA VAL A 143 -12.53 -8.96 4.38
C VAL A 143 -11.20 -8.22 4.46
N VAL A 144 -11.20 -6.94 4.10
CA VAL A 144 -10.01 -6.09 4.20
C VAL A 144 -9.92 -5.55 5.62
N VAL A 145 -8.80 -5.80 6.26
CA VAL A 145 -8.53 -5.45 7.65
C VAL A 145 -7.29 -4.58 7.72
N LYS A 146 -7.43 -3.41 8.34
CA LYS A 146 -6.28 -2.56 8.69
C LYS A 146 -5.62 -3.14 9.95
N PRO A 147 -4.38 -3.66 9.86
CA PRO A 147 -3.68 -4.14 11.04
C PRO A 147 -3.46 -3.02 12.07
N ILE A 148 -3.78 -3.30 13.32
CA ILE A 148 -3.50 -2.45 14.47
C ILE A 148 -2.36 -3.12 15.21
N ARG A 149 -1.15 -2.61 15.01
CA ARG A 149 0.02 -3.16 15.68
C ARG A 149 0.17 -2.54 17.05
N GLU A 150 0.31 -3.39 18.03
CA GLU A 150 0.54 -3.05 19.44
C GLU A 150 1.83 -3.70 19.96
N VAL A 151 2.39 -3.18 21.03
CA VAL A 151 3.51 -3.81 21.72
C VAL A 151 2.98 -5.04 22.48
N ARG A 152 3.36 -6.21 21.99
CA ARG A 152 2.89 -7.48 22.55
C ARG A 152 3.69 -7.97 23.75
N SER A 153 5.00 -7.80 23.70
CA SER A 153 5.90 -8.25 24.76
C SER A 153 7.17 -7.40 24.81
N ALA A 154 7.84 -7.46 25.93
CA ALA A 154 9.16 -6.89 26.13
C ALA A 154 10.09 -7.96 26.71
N SER A 155 11.29 -8.05 26.15
CA SER A 155 12.33 -8.99 26.59
C SER A 155 13.53 -8.23 27.11
N ILE A 156 14.04 -8.62 28.28
CA ILE A 156 15.23 -8.02 28.87
C ILE A 156 16.45 -8.53 28.12
N SER A 157 17.28 -7.62 27.64
CA SER A 157 18.58 -7.91 27.02
C SER A 157 19.70 -7.91 28.08
N ASN A 158 19.58 -7.01 29.08
CA ASN A 158 20.45 -6.93 30.24
C ASN A 158 19.63 -6.41 31.43
N GLY A 159 19.63 -7.16 32.53
CA GLY A 159 18.89 -6.79 33.74
C GLY A 159 19.49 -5.61 34.52
N GLY A 160 20.73 -5.23 34.21
CA GLY A 160 21.44 -4.20 34.95
C GLY A 160 21.79 -4.59 36.38
N SER A 161 22.13 -3.58 37.20
CA SER A 161 22.41 -3.75 38.63
C SER A 161 22.18 -2.44 39.40
N GLY A 162 22.07 -2.52 40.73
CA GLY A 162 21.93 -1.35 41.58
C GLY A 162 20.53 -0.75 41.62
N TYR A 163 19.50 -1.54 41.28
CA TYR A 163 18.10 -1.16 41.42
C TYR A 163 17.59 -1.56 42.79
N THR A 164 17.28 -0.57 43.64
CA THR A 164 16.68 -0.76 44.97
C THR A 164 15.17 -0.46 44.97
N SER A 165 14.71 0.25 43.94
CA SER A 165 13.30 0.53 43.64
C SER A 165 12.91 0.10 42.23
N THR A 166 11.61 0.06 41.95
CA THR A 166 11.10 -0.29 40.59
C THR A 166 11.36 0.88 39.64
N PRO A 167 12.17 0.66 38.56
CA PRO A 167 12.45 1.72 37.59
C PRO A 167 11.23 2.03 36.72
N THR A 168 11.19 3.27 36.23
CA THR A 168 10.21 3.67 35.20
C THR A 168 10.61 3.09 33.85
N VAL A 169 9.64 2.52 33.15
CA VAL A 169 9.80 2.01 31.78
C VAL A 169 9.05 2.92 30.82
N THR A 170 9.75 3.48 29.84
CA THR A 170 9.20 4.36 28.83
C THR A 170 9.36 3.73 27.46
N LEU A 171 8.27 3.67 26.69
CA LEU A 171 8.28 3.29 25.28
C LEU A 171 8.17 4.54 24.41
N SER A 172 9.07 4.69 23.45
CA SER A 172 9.13 5.88 22.59
C SER A 172 9.45 5.52 21.15
N GLY A 173 8.99 6.34 20.21
CA GLY A 173 9.16 6.09 18.78
C GLY A 173 8.21 5.01 18.23
N GLY A 174 8.58 4.43 17.10
CA GLY A 174 7.78 3.39 16.45
C GLY A 174 6.51 3.85 15.74
N GLY A 175 6.15 5.15 15.79
CA GLY A 175 4.97 5.73 15.13
C GLY A 175 3.63 5.48 15.82
N GLY A 176 3.60 4.63 16.87
CA GLY A 176 2.42 4.33 17.67
C GLY A 176 2.31 5.19 18.94
N THR A 177 1.23 5.00 19.69
CA THR A 177 0.92 5.71 20.92
C THR A 177 0.27 4.81 21.97
N GLY A 178 0.30 5.23 23.24
CA GLY A 178 -0.46 4.60 24.32
C GLY A 178 0.21 3.40 24.98
N ALA A 179 1.34 2.91 24.49
CA ALA A 179 2.00 1.74 25.09
C ALA A 179 2.59 2.08 26.46
N THR A 180 2.31 1.21 27.45
CA THR A 180 2.84 1.30 28.81
C THR A 180 3.37 -0.06 29.28
N ALA A 181 4.41 -0.03 30.08
CA ALA A 181 4.99 -1.24 30.66
C ALA A 181 5.48 -1.02 32.09
N ALA A 182 5.56 -2.07 32.86
CA ALA A 182 6.05 -2.10 34.22
C ALA A 182 7.23 -3.06 34.38
N ALA A 183 8.25 -2.64 35.13
CA ALA A 183 9.39 -3.49 35.45
C ALA A 183 9.19 -4.25 36.77
N THR A 184 9.80 -5.42 36.87
CA THR A 184 9.95 -6.17 38.12
C THR A 184 11.42 -6.22 38.46
N VAL A 185 11.76 -5.90 39.71
CA VAL A 185 13.14 -5.93 40.24
C VAL A 185 13.28 -7.04 41.25
N SER A 186 14.36 -7.79 41.19
CA SER A 186 14.75 -8.79 42.18
C SER A 186 16.26 -8.89 42.22
N GLY A 187 16.82 -8.93 43.45
CA GLY A 187 18.27 -9.01 43.66
C GLY A 187 19.07 -7.84 43.09
N GLY A 188 18.48 -6.64 43.03
CA GLY A 188 19.14 -5.45 42.51
C GLY A 188 19.18 -5.33 40.99
N ALA A 189 18.48 -6.22 40.28
CA ALA A 189 18.41 -6.22 38.79
C ALA A 189 16.96 -6.24 38.34
N VAL A 190 16.68 -5.72 37.15
CA VAL A 190 15.39 -5.88 36.46
C VAL A 190 15.27 -7.29 35.92
N THR A 191 14.30 -8.04 36.40
CA THR A 191 14.10 -9.46 36.05
C THR A 191 12.98 -9.72 35.05
N ALA A 192 11.99 -8.80 34.95
CA ALA A 192 10.91 -8.89 33.98
C ALA A 192 10.40 -7.48 33.60
N ILE A 193 9.85 -7.38 32.40
CA ILE A 193 9.06 -6.24 31.93
C ILE A 193 7.72 -6.79 31.45
N SER A 194 6.64 -6.33 32.07
CA SER A 194 5.27 -6.66 31.68
C SER A 194 4.67 -5.51 30.89
N VAL A 195 4.19 -5.75 29.70
CA VAL A 195 3.40 -4.78 28.94
C VAL A 195 2.04 -4.68 29.63
N VAL A 196 1.68 -3.48 30.07
CA VAL A 196 0.41 -3.17 30.76
C VAL A 196 -0.64 -2.80 29.73
N ASP A 197 -0.25 -1.95 28.79
CA ASP A 197 -1.04 -1.57 27.62
C ASP A 197 -0.13 -1.63 26.39
N GLY A 198 -0.55 -2.33 25.35
CA GLY A 198 0.22 -2.47 24.11
C GLY A 198 0.23 -1.21 23.25
N GLY A 199 -0.69 -0.27 23.51
CA GLY A 199 -0.94 0.87 22.64
C GLY A 199 -1.43 0.47 21.26
N ASP A 200 -1.41 1.40 20.33
CA ASP A 200 -1.93 1.19 18.97
C ASP A 200 -1.07 1.86 17.89
N ASN A 201 -1.21 1.34 16.65
CA ASN A 201 -0.69 1.93 15.41
C ASN A 201 0.85 2.00 15.30
N PHE A 202 1.57 1.12 15.96
CA PHE A 202 3.02 1.04 15.77
C PHE A 202 3.38 0.56 14.36
N THR A 203 4.19 1.33 13.65
CA THR A 203 4.73 0.95 12.33
C THR A 203 6.05 0.22 12.44
N THR A 204 6.88 0.60 13.42
CA THR A 204 8.15 -0.04 13.76
C THR A 204 8.23 -0.29 15.26
N VAL A 205 9.18 -1.13 15.67
CA VAL A 205 9.37 -1.46 17.08
C VAL A 205 9.78 -0.21 17.88
N PRO A 206 9.06 0.17 18.94
CA PRO A 206 9.45 1.29 19.79
C PRO A 206 10.72 0.96 20.60
N THR A 207 11.45 1.99 20.96
CA THR A 207 12.57 1.88 21.88
C THR A 207 12.08 1.83 23.31
N ILE A 208 12.54 0.84 24.09
CA ILE A 208 12.31 0.77 25.53
C ILE A 208 13.47 1.46 26.25
N THR A 209 13.13 2.45 27.06
CA THR A 209 14.06 3.12 27.96
C THR A 209 13.69 2.82 29.40
N ILE A 210 14.61 2.24 30.16
CA ILE A 210 14.46 1.97 31.59
C ILE A 210 15.23 3.06 32.35
N SER A 211 14.65 3.64 33.42
CA SER A 211 15.35 4.66 34.20
C SER A 211 16.67 4.13 34.77
N LEU A 212 17.57 5.02 35.05
CA LEU A 212 18.88 4.68 35.69
C LEU A 212 18.66 3.95 37.01
N PRO A 213 19.60 3.09 37.43
CA PRO A 213 19.54 2.46 38.74
C PRO A 213 19.70 3.50 39.87
N ASP A 214 19.20 3.17 41.08
CA ASP A 214 19.27 4.03 42.24
C ASP A 214 20.71 4.18 42.76
N GLU A 215 21.52 3.15 42.59
CA GLU A 215 22.94 3.18 42.99
C GLU A 215 23.80 3.77 41.85
N ALA A 216 24.63 4.77 42.19
CA ALA A 216 25.47 5.46 41.22
C ALA A 216 26.51 4.55 40.51
N SER A 217 26.87 3.41 41.11
CA SER A 217 27.76 2.39 40.53
C SER A 217 27.01 1.33 39.75
N GLY A 218 25.69 1.41 39.69
CA GLY A 218 24.83 0.45 39.02
C GLY A 218 24.93 0.53 37.49
N THR A 219 24.52 -0.54 36.84
CA THR A 219 24.43 -0.63 35.38
C THR A 219 22.98 -0.54 34.94
N GLN A 220 22.69 0.31 33.96
CA GLN A 220 21.33 0.47 33.43
C GLN A 220 20.85 -0.80 32.73
N ALA A 221 19.62 -1.21 33.01
CA ALA A 221 18.97 -2.31 32.34
C ALA A 221 18.57 -1.93 30.91
N THR A 222 18.58 -2.91 30.00
CA THR A 222 18.14 -2.76 28.60
C THR A 222 17.15 -3.84 28.24
N ALA A 223 16.21 -3.48 27.35
CA ALA A 223 15.18 -4.38 26.87
C ALA A 223 14.79 -4.06 25.43
N THR A 224 14.16 -5.03 24.77
CA THR A 224 13.61 -4.92 23.41
C THR A 224 12.12 -5.25 23.41
N ALA A 225 11.35 -4.48 22.65
CA ALA A 225 9.92 -4.75 22.42
C ALA A 225 9.71 -5.68 21.24
N THR A 226 8.57 -6.38 21.25
CA THR A 226 8.07 -7.17 20.11
C THR A 226 6.66 -6.68 19.81
N LEU A 227 6.36 -6.44 18.54
CA LEU A 227 5.02 -6.05 18.10
C LEU A 227 4.14 -7.27 17.76
N SER A 228 2.83 -7.06 17.79
CA SER A 228 1.86 -7.99 17.23
C SER A 228 2.08 -8.20 15.72
N SER A 229 1.59 -9.33 15.20
CA SER A 229 1.73 -9.67 13.77
C SER A 229 0.91 -8.73 12.88
N ASN A 230 1.36 -8.54 11.64
CA ASN A 230 0.58 -7.90 10.57
C ASN A 230 -0.33 -8.88 9.82
N SER A 231 -0.18 -10.16 10.07
CA SER A 231 -0.87 -11.23 9.34
C SER A 231 -1.42 -12.27 10.28
N VAL A 232 -2.49 -12.90 9.87
CA VAL A 232 -3.09 -14.06 10.52
C VAL A 232 -2.49 -15.33 9.91
N GLY A 233 -2.13 -16.31 10.73
CA GLY A 233 -1.66 -17.61 10.23
C GLY A 233 -2.77 -18.37 9.49
N ASN A 234 -2.38 -19.31 8.62
CA ASN A 234 -3.33 -20.18 7.94
C ASN A 234 -4.14 -21.00 8.96
N ASN A 235 -5.41 -21.22 8.66
CA ASN A 235 -6.35 -21.96 9.53
C ASN A 235 -6.42 -21.41 10.97
N THR A 236 -6.29 -20.11 11.13
CA THR A 236 -6.33 -19.46 12.43
C THR A 236 -7.71 -18.88 12.68
N PHE A 237 -8.25 -19.09 13.87
CA PHE A 237 -9.52 -18.47 14.27
C PHE A 237 -9.35 -16.97 14.44
N VAL A 238 -10.28 -16.22 13.86
CA VAL A 238 -10.41 -14.78 13.98
C VAL A 238 -11.70 -14.47 14.73
N TYR A 239 -11.60 -13.61 15.72
CA TYR A 239 -12.71 -13.16 16.53
C TYR A 239 -13.01 -11.70 16.21
N SER A 240 -14.28 -11.32 16.10
CA SER A 240 -14.66 -9.93 15.95
C SER A 240 -15.33 -9.40 17.20
N TYR A 241 -15.16 -8.11 17.47
CA TYR A 241 -15.92 -7.39 18.49
C TYR A 241 -16.15 -5.94 18.05
N HIS A 242 -17.27 -5.38 18.47
CA HIS A 242 -17.52 -3.96 18.29
C HIS A 242 -16.69 -3.14 19.26
N ASP A 243 -15.98 -2.14 18.75
CA ASP A 243 -15.28 -1.14 19.55
C ASP A 243 -16.32 -0.15 20.10
N GLY A 244 -16.90 -0.52 21.23
CA GLY A 244 -17.86 0.18 22.06
C GLY A 244 -18.49 1.47 21.53
N ASN A 245 -19.73 1.58 21.45
CA ASN A 245 -20.69 2.62 21.77
C ASN A 245 -22.09 2.34 21.21
N ASN A 246 -22.26 1.38 20.32
CA ASN A 246 -23.57 1.09 19.71
C ASN A 246 -24.01 -0.37 19.78
N HIS A 247 -23.27 -1.26 20.39
CA HIS A 247 -23.77 -2.61 20.67
C HIS A 247 -24.09 -2.73 22.17
N PRO A 248 -25.31 -3.16 22.54
CA PRO A 248 -25.74 -3.19 23.94
C PRO A 248 -25.01 -4.23 24.79
N ASP A 249 -24.11 -5.02 24.23
CA ASP A 249 -23.47 -6.11 24.95
C ASP A 249 -21.96 -6.22 24.64
N ASN A 250 -21.17 -5.37 25.30
CA ASN A 250 -19.72 -5.56 25.43
C ASN A 250 -19.36 -6.86 26.22
N SER A 251 -20.37 -7.59 26.71
CA SER A 251 -20.18 -8.83 27.50
C SER A 251 -20.20 -10.09 26.63
N LEU A 252 -20.68 -10.04 25.41
CA LEU A 252 -20.76 -11.19 24.53
C LEU A 252 -19.57 -11.25 23.56
N TRP A 253 -18.40 -11.40 24.13
CA TRP A 253 -17.46 -12.29 23.46
C TRP A 253 -18.12 -13.67 23.48
N PRO A 254 -18.37 -14.29 22.31
CA PRO A 254 -18.72 -15.69 22.34
C PRO A 254 -17.63 -16.39 23.13
N GLU A 255 -18.03 -17.16 24.14
CA GLU A 255 -17.08 -18.06 24.79
C GLU A 255 -16.40 -18.86 23.72
N LEU A 256 -15.13 -19.19 23.90
CA LEU A 256 -14.27 -19.91 22.93
C LEU A 256 -14.95 -21.12 22.28
N ALA A 257 -16.01 -21.67 22.88
CA ALA A 257 -16.78 -22.81 22.39
C ALA A 257 -17.70 -22.50 21.18
N ASP A 258 -18.19 -21.26 21.05
CA ASP A 258 -19.10 -20.86 19.96
C ASP A 258 -18.36 -20.29 18.74
N VAL A 259 -17.06 -20.10 18.85
CA VAL A 259 -16.22 -19.44 17.85
C VAL A 259 -15.67 -20.42 16.80
N SER A 260 -16.01 -21.69 16.91
CA SER A 260 -15.61 -22.73 15.94
C SER A 260 -16.07 -22.45 14.49
N ASN A 261 -16.85 -21.40 14.28
CA ASN A 261 -17.40 -21.01 12.99
C ASN A 261 -16.66 -19.83 12.32
N ILE A 262 -15.69 -19.19 13.01
CA ILE A 262 -14.96 -18.03 12.43
C ILE A 262 -13.56 -18.48 12.01
N LEU A 263 -13.47 -19.11 10.87
CA LEU A 263 -12.20 -19.53 10.28
C LEU A 263 -11.80 -18.53 9.18
N ALA A 264 -10.77 -17.72 9.45
CA ALA A 264 -10.02 -17.13 8.35
C ALA A 264 -9.08 -18.21 7.82
N HIS A 265 -9.32 -18.71 6.61
CA HIS A 265 -8.51 -19.77 6.03
C HIS A 265 -7.10 -19.32 5.68
N SER A 266 -6.95 -18.07 5.34
CA SER A 266 -5.65 -17.45 5.10
C SER A 266 -5.74 -15.95 5.22
N SER A 267 -4.62 -15.31 5.52
CA SER A 267 -4.44 -13.89 5.34
C SER A 267 -3.36 -13.63 4.31
N ILE A 268 -3.63 -12.70 3.43
CA ILE A 268 -2.68 -12.24 2.41
C ILE A 268 -2.58 -10.72 2.45
N ALA A 269 -1.47 -10.18 2.00
CA ALA A 269 -1.37 -8.74 1.80
C ALA A 269 -2.42 -8.29 0.78
N GLN A 270 -3.08 -7.15 1.02
CA GLN A 270 -4.20 -6.67 0.19
C GLN A 270 -3.81 -6.54 -1.29
N TYR A 271 -2.61 -6.04 -1.59
CA TYR A 271 -2.14 -5.92 -2.97
C TYR A 271 -2.06 -7.27 -3.72
N ASN A 272 -1.90 -8.40 -3.00
CA ASN A 272 -1.89 -9.76 -3.54
C ASN A 272 -3.27 -10.44 -3.48
N SER A 273 -4.28 -9.82 -2.85
CA SER A 273 -5.63 -10.37 -2.82
C SER A 273 -6.32 -10.21 -4.17
N ALA A 274 -7.40 -10.94 -4.40
CA ALA A 274 -8.12 -10.84 -5.65
C ALA A 274 -8.79 -9.48 -5.76
N HIS A 275 -8.53 -8.77 -6.86
CA HIS A 275 -9.36 -7.66 -7.30
C HIS A 275 -10.62 -8.21 -8.01
N HIS A 276 -10.45 -9.25 -8.82
CA HIS A 276 -11.52 -9.97 -9.49
C HIS A 276 -11.01 -11.33 -10.01
N TYR A 277 -11.90 -12.11 -10.56
CA TYR A 277 -11.56 -13.33 -11.30
C TYR A 277 -11.99 -13.20 -12.75
N GLU A 278 -11.24 -13.83 -13.64
CA GLU A 278 -11.53 -13.84 -15.07
C GLU A 278 -11.70 -15.28 -15.56
N ASP A 279 -12.55 -15.46 -16.57
CA ASP A 279 -12.66 -16.71 -17.31
C ASP A 279 -11.54 -16.85 -18.36
N VAL A 280 -11.60 -17.89 -19.17
CA VAL A 280 -10.61 -18.15 -20.24
C VAL A 280 -10.64 -17.11 -21.38
N ASN A 281 -11.67 -16.28 -21.46
CA ASN A 281 -11.81 -15.21 -22.45
C ASN A 281 -11.36 -13.84 -21.89
N GLY A 282 -11.08 -13.76 -20.59
CA GLY A 282 -10.75 -12.52 -19.90
C GLY A 282 -11.98 -11.75 -19.41
N ASP A 283 -13.17 -12.37 -19.42
CA ASP A 283 -14.39 -11.75 -18.88
C ASP A 283 -14.43 -11.90 -17.36
N TRP A 284 -14.88 -10.84 -16.65
CA TRP A 284 -15.03 -10.85 -15.21
C TRP A 284 -16.12 -11.82 -14.78
N ILE A 285 -15.80 -12.63 -13.80
CA ILE A 285 -16.72 -13.62 -13.22
C ILE A 285 -16.76 -13.52 -11.71
N ASP A 286 -17.98 -13.64 -11.16
CA ASP A 286 -18.19 -13.77 -9.73
C ASP A 286 -17.86 -15.20 -9.27
N LEU A 287 -17.35 -15.33 -8.06
CA LEU A 287 -17.24 -16.64 -7.42
C LEU A 287 -18.63 -17.17 -7.11
N PRO A 288 -18.98 -18.41 -7.46
CA PRO A 288 -20.23 -19.00 -7.02
C PRO A 288 -20.16 -19.18 -5.51
N ILE A 289 -20.83 -18.30 -4.79
CA ILE A 289 -21.06 -18.45 -3.37
C ILE A 289 -22.15 -19.51 -3.21
N GLY A 290 -21.78 -20.69 -2.74
CA GLY A 290 -22.72 -21.75 -2.45
C GLY A 290 -23.68 -21.31 -1.33
N ASN A 291 -24.98 -21.61 -1.47
CA ASN A 291 -25.98 -21.41 -0.41
C ASN A 291 -25.77 -22.36 0.79
N THR A 292 -24.71 -23.13 0.81
CA THR A 292 -24.38 -24.10 1.85
C THR A 292 -23.20 -23.58 2.67
N ASP A 293 -23.10 -24.05 3.90
CA ASP A 293 -22.04 -23.78 4.87
C ASP A 293 -20.61 -24.18 4.43
N THR A 294 -20.42 -24.44 3.14
CA THR A 294 -19.12 -24.80 2.56
C THR A 294 -18.26 -23.57 2.43
N ASP A 295 -17.01 -23.73 2.75
CA ASP A 295 -15.96 -22.76 2.62
C ASP A 295 -15.88 -22.18 1.20
N ILE A 296 -15.76 -20.88 1.09
CA ILE A 296 -15.37 -20.25 -0.17
C ILE A 296 -14.07 -20.86 -0.69
N ILE A 297 -13.16 -21.24 0.21
CA ILE A 297 -11.90 -21.91 -0.16
C ILE A 297 -12.13 -23.34 -0.66
N ASP A 298 -13.08 -24.07 -0.12
CA ASP A 298 -13.42 -25.40 -0.65
C ASP A 298 -14.05 -25.31 -2.05
N ASN A 299 -14.82 -24.24 -2.32
CA ASN A 299 -15.25 -23.92 -3.67
C ASN A 299 -14.07 -23.43 -4.56
N LEU A 300 -13.06 -22.80 -3.98
CA LEU A 300 -11.83 -22.41 -4.62
C LEU A 300 -10.90 -23.58 -4.96
N THR A 301 -10.96 -24.69 -4.23
CA THR A 301 -10.19 -25.92 -4.47
C THR A 301 -10.92 -26.94 -5.33
N SER A 302 -12.24 -26.79 -5.51
CA SER A 302 -13.03 -27.66 -6.40
C SER A 302 -12.78 -27.31 -7.87
N GLY A 303 -12.92 -28.30 -8.77
CA GLY A 303 -12.55 -28.19 -10.20
C GLY A 303 -13.14 -27.02 -11.00
N ALA A 304 -14.08 -26.27 -10.44
CA ALA A 304 -14.61 -25.04 -11.03
C ALA A 304 -13.58 -23.89 -11.07
N LEU A 305 -12.54 -23.93 -10.27
CA LEU A 305 -11.46 -22.91 -10.24
C LEU A 305 -10.36 -23.16 -11.28
N GLN A 306 -10.26 -24.37 -11.80
CA GLN A 306 -9.26 -24.66 -12.83
C GLN A 306 -9.49 -23.88 -14.14
N THR A 307 -10.63 -23.22 -14.29
CA THR A 307 -10.99 -22.41 -15.45
C THR A 307 -10.98 -20.91 -15.17
N ARG A 308 -10.52 -20.47 -14.01
CA ARG A 308 -10.57 -19.07 -13.58
C ARG A 308 -9.19 -18.55 -13.19
N THR A 309 -8.86 -17.37 -13.67
CA THR A 309 -7.61 -16.70 -13.33
C THR A 309 -7.88 -15.63 -12.27
N LYS A 310 -7.18 -15.70 -11.15
CA LYS A 310 -7.19 -14.65 -10.15
C LYS A 310 -6.38 -13.47 -10.65
N ILE A 311 -6.97 -12.29 -10.67
CA ILE A 311 -6.29 -11.02 -10.91
C ILE A 311 -6.20 -10.30 -9.57
N SER A 312 -4.99 -10.07 -9.11
CA SER A 312 -4.75 -9.32 -7.87
C SER A 312 -4.82 -7.81 -8.11
N TYR A 313 -4.88 -7.03 -7.03
CA TYR A 313 -4.78 -5.57 -7.13
C TYR A 313 -3.45 -5.12 -7.75
N GLN A 314 -2.36 -5.86 -7.48
CA GLN A 314 -1.06 -5.59 -8.12
C GLN A 314 -1.10 -5.91 -9.63
N ASP A 315 -1.74 -7.02 -10.03
CA ASP A 315 -1.88 -7.37 -11.46
C ASP A 315 -2.69 -6.33 -12.20
N GLU A 316 -3.75 -5.78 -11.58
CA GLU A 316 -4.57 -4.72 -12.17
C GLU A 316 -3.78 -3.43 -12.36
N LEU A 317 -2.96 -3.03 -11.38
CA LEU A 317 -2.04 -1.90 -11.54
C LEU A 317 -1.01 -2.16 -12.66
N ALA A 318 -0.48 -3.37 -12.74
CA ALA A 318 0.46 -3.75 -13.79
C ALA A 318 -0.18 -3.70 -15.19
N ARG A 319 -1.43 -4.14 -15.33
CA ARG A 319 -2.21 -4.03 -16.58
C ARG A 319 -2.42 -2.59 -17.02
N GLY A 320 -2.84 -1.73 -16.08
CA GLY A 320 -2.98 -0.30 -16.35
C GLY A 320 -1.67 0.33 -16.82
N ASN A 321 -0.56 -0.06 -16.20
CA ASN A 321 0.78 0.38 -16.60
C ASN A 321 1.21 -0.19 -17.97
N ASP A 322 0.85 -1.43 -18.27
CA ASP A 322 1.13 -2.04 -19.60
C ASP A 322 0.40 -1.32 -20.73
N ASP A 323 -0.81 -0.87 -20.47
CA ASP A 323 -1.59 -0.04 -21.39
C ASP A 323 -0.91 1.30 -21.72
N VAL A 324 -0.16 1.87 -20.75
CA VAL A 324 0.62 3.10 -20.97
C VAL A 324 1.89 2.84 -21.77
N ARG A 325 2.41 1.61 -21.77
CA ARG A 325 3.60 1.22 -22.54
C ARG A 325 3.36 1.17 -24.04
N ARG A 326 2.10 1.02 -24.48
CA ARG A 326 1.73 1.02 -25.89
C ARG A 326 1.56 2.43 -26.38
N ILE A 327 2.59 2.96 -27.02
CA ILE A 327 2.65 4.36 -27.46
C ILE A 327 2.75 4.47 -28.97
N LYS A 328 2.41 5.66 -29.46
CA LYS A 328 2.72 6.10 -30.81
C LYS A 328 4.02 6.91 -30.78
N ILE A 329 4.87 6.66 -31.74
CA ILE A 329 6.13 7.37 -31.94
C ILE A 329 6.19 7.94 -33.35
N PHE A 330 6.78 9.11 -33.52
CA PHE A 330 7.02 9.64 -34.87
C PHE A 330 8.10 8.86 -35.59
N THR A 331 7.95 8.76 -36.91
CA THR A 331 9.06 8.30 -37.77
C THR A 331 10.22 9.33 -37.72
N ASN A 332 11.46 8.89 -37.92
CA ASN A 332 12.64 9.75 -37.83
C ASN A 332 12.55 11.03 -38.69
N ASN A 333 12.03 10.91 -39.91
CA ASN A 333 11.88 12.08 -40.79
C ASN A 333 10.87 13.07 -40.26
N VAL A 334 9.75 12.59 -39.75
CA VAL A 334 8.69 13.41 -39.19
C VAL A 334 9.12 14.06 -37.87
N ALA A 335 9.83 13.32 -37.01
CA ALA A 335 10.37 13.86 -35.77
C ALA A 335 11.28 15.07 -36.01
N ASN A 336 12.17 14.98 -37.00
CA ASN A 336 13.04 16.10 -37.39
C ASN A 336 12.24 17.28 -37.94
N GLN A 337 11.21 17.05 -38.73
CA GLN A 337 10.34 18.12 -39.25
C GLN A 337 9.58 18.82 -38.13
N ILE A 338 8.99 18.03 -37.21
CA ILE A 338 8.27 18.56 -36.03
C ILE A 338 9.20 19.38 -35.14
N ASN A 339 10.41 18.90 -34.88
CA ASN A 339 11.37 19.66 -34.11
C ASN A 339 11.75 20.99 -34.79
N ASN A 340 11.95 20.98 -36.09
CA ASN A 340 12.26 22.19 -36.85
C ASN A 340 11.10 23.20 -36.80
N GLU A 341 9.87 22.72 -36.96
CA GLU A 341 8.67 23.55 -36.87
C GLU A 341 8.48 24.12 -35.46
N PHE A 342 8.67 23.27 -34.44
CA PHE A 342 8.66 23.69 -33.05
C PHE A 342 9.69 24.81 -32.77
N GLN A 343 10.94 24.59 -33.22
CA GLN A 343 11.98 25.64 -33.10
C GLN A 343 11.66 26.94 -33.85
N ARG A 344 10.93 26.84 -34.97
CA ARG A 344 10.44 27.99 -35.72
C ARG A 344 9.38 28.76 -34.93
N LEU A 345 8.44 28.07 -34.35
CA LEU A 345 7.36 28.64 -33.53
C LEU A 345 7.90 29.33 -32.26
N LEU A 346 8.92 28.75 -31.63
CA LEU A 346 9.55 29.33 -30.44
C LEU A 346 10.30 30.67 -30.73
N ARG A 347 10.58 30.99 -32.02
CA ARG A 347 11.29 32.20 -32.42
C ARG A 347 10.35 33.32 -32.92
N GLN A 348 9.06 33.07 -33.00
CA GLN A 348 8.03 34.03 -33.33
C GLN A 348 7.52 34.75 -32.07
#